data_2328cf5c465485382fe0b22a22f6807a
#
_entry.id   2328cf5c465485382fe0b22a22f6807a
#
_cell.length_a   1.000
_cell.length_b   1.000
_cell.length_c   1.000
_cell.angle_alpha   90.00
_cell.angle_beta   90.00
_cell.angle_gamma   90.00
#
_symmetry.space_group_name_H-M   'P 1'
#
loop_
_entity.id
_entity.type
_entity.pdbx_description
1 polymer ?
#
loop_
_entity_poly.entity_id
_entity_poly.type
_entity_poly.pdbx_seq_one_letter_code
_entity_poly.pdbx_strand_id
1 'polypeptide(L)'
;MCELYVKADPILYESRSRSLRIYGVVTTLRLENQFWNILGEIAEIDGMTTNQLIAKLYEEVMDYRGEVVNFASFLRVSCTRYLSQRRGAVPELSVVRAVVK
;
A
#
# COMPACT_ATOMS: atom_id res chain seq x y z
N MET A 1 -12.93 -9.82 -20.58
CA MET A 1 -11.80 -9.30 -19.79
C MET A 1 -11.92 -7.80 -19.51
N CYS A 2 -12.15 -7.00 -20.54
CA CYS A 2 -12.27 -5.54 -20.34
C CYS A 2 -13.37 -5.18 -19.37
N GLU A 3 -14.48 -5.90 -19.38
CA GLU A 3 -15.59 -5.61 -18.49
C GLU A 3 -15.21 -5.76 -17.02
N LEU A 4 -14.33 -6.70 -16.72
CA LEU A 4 -13.89 -6.92 -15.35
C LEU A 4 -13.23 -5.66 -14.77
N TYR A 5 -12.49 -4.95 -15.59
CA TYR A 5 -11.78 -3.76 -15.15
C TYR A 5 -12.60 -2.49 -15.33
N VAL A 6 -13.26 -2.37 -16.47
CA VAL A 6 -14.00 -1.17 -16.85
C VAL A 6 -15.18 -0.92 -15.93
N LYS A 7 -15.80 -1.97 -15.41
CA LYS A 7 -16.98 -1.86 -14.57
C LYS A 7 -16.67 -1.71 -13.10
N ALA A 8 -15.40 -1.54 -12.74
CA ALA A 8 -15.07 -1.23 -11.35
C ALA A 8 -15.79 0.03 -10.91
N ASP A 9 -16.26 0.04 -9.68
CA ASP A 9 -16.96 1.21 -9.14
C ASP A 9 -16.02 2.41 -9.18
N PRO A 10 -16.44 3.53 -9.80
CA PRO A 10 -15.57 4.71 -9.89
C PRO A 10 -15.03 5.20 -8.56
N ILE A 11 -15.74 4.97 -7.46
CA ILE A 11 -15.25 5.40 -6.16
C ILE A 11 -13.91 4.75 -5.81
N LEU A 12 -13.64 3.56 -6.36
CA LEU A 12 -12.40 2.85 -6.05
C LEU A 12 -11.16 3.55 -6.57
N TYR A 13 -11.27 4.26 -7.70
CA TYR A 13 -10.12 4.96 -8.24
C TYR A 13 -10.17 6.47 -8.02
N GLU A 14 -11.12 6.96 -7.22
CA GLU A 14 -11.06 8.33 -6.73
C GLU A 14 -10.04 8.41 -5.62
N SER A 15 -9.31 9.51 -5.58
CA SER A 15 -8.29 9.73 -4.56
C SER A 15 -8.86 10.42 -3.35
N ARG A 16 -8.29 10.11 -2.20
CA ARG A 16 -8.62 10.77 -0.95
C ARG A 16 -7.34 11.04 -0.18
N SER A 17 -7.26 12.22 0.44
CA SER A 17 -6.12 12.60 1.25
C SER A 17 -6.44 12.38 2.72
N ARG A 18 -5.45 11.92 3.47
CA ARG A 18 -5.56 11.81 4.93
C ARG A 18 -4.30 12.39 5.55
N SER A 19 -4.50 13.07 6.68
CA SER A 19 -3.38 13.58 7.47
C SER A 19 -3.08 12.55 8.55
N LEU A 20 -1.82 12.21 8.68
CA LEU A 20 -1.41 11.28 9.73
C LEU A 20 -0.06 11.71 10.28
N ARG A 21 0.25 11.20 11.46
CA ARG A 21 1.46 11.59 12.15
C ARG A 21 2.52 10.51 11.97
N ILE A 22 3.66 10.93 11.41
CA ILE A 22 4.81 10.06 11.19
C ILE A 22 6.01 10.73 11.84
N TYR A 23 6.66 10.06 12.78
CA TYR A 23 7.76 10.63 13.56
C TYR A 23 7.37 11.95 14.21
N GLY A 24 6.12 12.04 14.68
CA GLY A 24 5.63 13.25 15.31
C GLY A 24 5.30 14.39 14.36
N VAL A 25 5.49 14.21 13.07
CA VAL A 25 5.22 15.23 12.07
C VAL A 25 3.94 14.89 11.33
N VAL A 26 3.04 15.87 11.20
CA VAL A 26 1.80 15.67 10.45
C VAL A 26 2.12 15.65 8.97
N THR A 27 1.76 14.56 8.32
CA THR A 27 2.03 14.33 6.90
C THR A 27 0.71 14.07 6.19
N THR A 28 0.52 14.69 5.04
CA THR A 28 -0.67 14.44 4.21
C THR A 28 -0.31 13.42 3.15
N LEU A 29 -1.14 12.40 3.05
CA LEU A 29 -0.93 11.31 2.10
C LEU A 29 -2.17 11.15 1.25
N ARG A 30 -1.99 11.12 -0.07
CA ARG A 30 -3.10 10.99 -1.02
C ARG A 30 -2.99 9.66 -1.76
N LEU A 31 -4.03 8.85 -1.63
CA LEU A 31 -4.11 7.55 -2.29
C LEU A 31 -5.52 7.34 -2.81
N GLU A 32 -5.63 6.50 -3.82
CA GLU A 32 -6.92 6.07 -4.32
C GLU A 32 -7.64 5.25 -3.25
N ASN A 33 -8.96 5.31 -3.24
CA ASN A 33 -9.76 4.63 -2.22
C ASN A 33 -9.50 3.12 -2.18
N GLN A 34 -9.28 2.50 -3.33
CA GLN A 34 -8.94 1.09 -3.37
C GLN A 34 -7.75 0.78 -2.46
N PHE A 35 -6.71 1.59 -2.52
CA PHE A 35 -5.52 1.36 -1.71
C PHE A 35 -5.77 1.65 -0.23
N TRP A 36 -6.59 2.66 0.10
CA TRP A 36 -6.97 2.89 1.48
C TRP A 36 -7.69 1.67 2.05
N ASN A 37 -8.58 1.06 1.26
CA ASN A 37 -9.31 -0.12 1.69
C ASN A 37 -8.36 -1.30 1.95
N ILE A 38 -7.40 -1.51 1.06
CA ILE A 38 -6.44 -2.60 1.21
C ILE A 38 -5.54 -2.38 2.43
N LEU A 39 -5.08 -1.15 2.63
CA LEU A 39 -4.27 -0.84 3.81
C LEU A 39 -5.07 -1.08 5.09
N GLY A 40 -6.35 -0.76 5.10
CA GLY A 40 -7.21 -1.05 6.24
C GLY A 40 -7.31 -2.53 6.51
N GLU A 41 -7.40 -3.34 5.47
CA GLU A 41 -7.46 -4.79 5.63
C GLU A 41 -6.16 -5.34 6.23
N ILE A 42 -5.02 -4.87 5.72
CA ILE A 42 -3.71 -5.29 6.25
C ILE A 42 -3.60 -4.90 7.73
N ALA A 43 -3.97 -3.67 8.05
CA ALA A 43 -3.88 -3.18 9.42
C ALA A 43 -4.76 -4.02 10.35
N GLU A 44 -5.95 -4.37 9.91
CA GLU A 44 -6.86 -5.17 10.72
C GLU A 44 -6.27 -6.54 11.03
N ILE A 45 -5.64 -7.17 10.05
CA ILE A 45 -4.99 -8.47 10.25
C ILE A 45 -3.90 -8.35 11.31
N ASP A 46 -3.16 -7.26 11.30
CA ASP A 46 -2.06 -7.05 12.24
C ASP A 46 -2.51 -6.43 13.57
N GLY A 47 -3.80 -6.20 13.74
CA GLY A 47 -4.34 -5.68 14.99
C GLY A 47 -3.98 -4.22 15.25
N MET A 48 -3.85 -3.42 14.20
CA MET A 48 -3.50 -2.01 14.35
C MET A 48 -4.41 -1.14 13.47
N THR A 49 -4.37 0.16 13.69
CA THR A 49 -5.11 1.09 12.84
C THR A 49 -4.35 1.31 11.54
N THR A 50 -5.06 1.80 10.52
CA THR A 50 -4.42 2.13 9.24
C THR A 50 -3.29 3.14 9.42
N ASN A 51 -3.51 4.15 10.25
CA ASN A 51 -2.48 5.16 10.49
C ASN A 51 -1.25 4.55 11.18
N GLN A 52 -1.47 3.64 12.13
CA GLN A 52 -0.36 2.96 12.79
C GLN A 52 0.42 2.10 11.80
N LEU A 53 -0.27 1.40 10.92
CA LEU A 53 0.38 0.59 9.90
C LEU A 53 1.25 1.45 8.99
N ILE A 54 0.70 2.56 8.52
CA ILE A 54 1.42 3.44 7.59
C ILE A 54 2.66 4.03 8.25
N ALA A 55 2.52 4.47 9.51
CA ALA A 55 3.65 5.02 10.25
C ALA A 55 4.73 3.97 10.45
N LYS A 56 4.33 2.74 10.76
CA LYS A 56 5.27 1.64 10.95
C LYS A 56 6.02 1.32 9.67
N LEU A 57 5.30 1.27 8.55
CA LEU A 57 5.94 0.99 7.26
C LEU A 57 6.93 2.09 6.89
N TYR A 58 6.58 3.34 7.16
CA TYR A 58 7.50 4.46 6.91
C TYR A 58 8.79 4.29 7.72
N GLU A 59 8.64 3.97 9.00
CA GLU A 59 9.81 3.78 9.87
C GLU A 59 10.67 2.63 9.40
N GLU A 60 10.04 1.54 8.98
CA GLU A 60 10.79 0.36 8.52
C GLU A 60 11.54 0.64 7.22
N VAL A 61 10.92 1.40 6.30
CA VAL A 61 11.62 1.77 5.07
C VAL A 61 12.79 2.70 5.39
N MET A 62 12.57 3.65 6.30
CA MET A 62 13.63 4.57 6.71
C MET A 62 14.80 3.81 7.32
N ASP A 63 14.52 2.84 8.19
CA ASP A 63 15.56 2.06 8.83
C ASP A 63 16.34 1.21 7.82
N TYR A 64 15.64 0.64 6.87
CA TYR A 64 16.25 -0.28 5.91
C TYR A 64 16.98 0.44 4.80
N ARG A 65 16.39 1.55 4.29
CA ARG A 65 16.93 2.26 3.13
C ARG A 65 17.66 3.55 3.49
N GLY A 66 17.44 4.08 4.69
CA GLY A 66 18.01 5.35 5.09
C GLY A 66 17.26 6.56 4.57
N GLU A 67 16.30 6.38 3.69
CA GLU A 67 15.47 7.45 3.18
C GLU A 67 14.16 6.89 2.66
N VAL A 68 13.16 7.76 2.55
CA VAL A 68 11.87 7.38 1.99
C VAL A 68 11.59 8.28 0.81
N VAL A 69 11.56 7.69 -0.38
CA VAL A 69 11.28 8.42 -1.62
C VAL A 69 9.97 7.90 -2.17
N ASN A 70 9.07 8.84 -2.52
CA ASN A 70 7.79 8.50 -3.14
C ASN A 70 7.01 7.45 -2.34
N PHE A 71 6.68 7.80 -1.11
CA PHE A 71 6.05 6.86 -0.18
C PHE A 71 4.68 6.38 -0.68
N ALA A 72 3.94 7.24 -1.39
CA ALA A 72 2.66 6.82 -1.96
C ALA A 72 2.82 5.64 -2.91
N SER A 73 3.82 5.69 -3.76
CA SER A 73 4.09 4.57 -4.67
C SER A 73 4.50 3.32 -3.91
N PHE A 74 5.31 3.48 -2.87
CA PHE A 74 5.67 2.36 -2.01
C PHE A 74 4.44 1.68 -1.44
N LEU A 75 3.48 2.48 -0.94
CA LEU A 75 2.26 1.92 -0.37
C LEU A 75 1.41 1.20 -1.42
N ARG A 76 1.32 1.75 -2.63
CA ARG A 76 0.58 1.09 -3.70
C ARG A 76 1.19 -0.26 -4.05
N VAL A 77 2.50 -0.29 -4.16
CA VAL A 77 3.20 -1.55 -4.46
C VAL A 77 3.03 -2.54 -3.32
N SER A 78 3.07 -2.07 -2.08
CA SER A 78 2.86 -2.94 -0.93
C SER A 78 1.47 -3.56 -0.96
N CYS A 79 0.45 -2.79 -1.31
CA CYS A 79 -0.90 -3.31 -1.44
C CYS A 79 -0.98 -4.39 -2.52
N THR A 80 -0.32 -4.15 -3.65
CA THR A 80 -0.31 -5.11 -4.75
C THR A 80 0.38 -6.40 -4.32
N ARG A 81 1.49 -6.31 -3.61
CA ARG A 81 2.19 -7.48 -3.11
C ARG A 81 1.34 -8.26 -2.12
N TYR A 82 0.65 -7.55 -1.23
CA TYR A 82 -0.24 -8.21 -0.29
C TYR A 82 -1.32 -9.01 -1.00
N LEU A 83 -1.96 -8.42 -2.00
CA LEU A 83 -3.00 -9.13 -2.74
C LEU A 83 -2.46 -10.35 -3.46
N SER A 84 -1.29 -10.23 -4.04
CA SER A 84 -0.64 -11.33 -4.74
C SER A 84 -0.32 -12.48 -3.79
N GLN A 85 0.23 -12.17 -2.63
CA GLN A 85 0.58 -13.18 -1.64
C GLN A 85 -0.66 -13.83 -1.04
N ARG A 86 -1.71 -13.05 -0.79
CA ARG A 86 -2.95 -13.56 -0.24
C ARG A 86 -3.58 -14.61 -1.13
N ARG A 87 -3.46 -14.40 -2.46
CA ARG A 87 -4.01 -15.35 -3.42
C ARG A 87 -3.13 -16.59 -3.59
N GLY A 88 -1.88 -16.50 -3.14
CA GLY A 88 -0.93 -17.56 -3.35
C GLY A 88 -0.63 -17.77 -4.83
N ALA A 89 -0.83 -16.74 -5.63
CA ALA A 89 -0.79 -16.87 -7.08
C ALA A 89 0.63 -17.09 -7.61
N VAL A 90 1.58 -16.32 -7.11
CA VAL A 90 2.95 -16.35 -7.63
C VAL A 90 3.92 -16.24 -6.46
N PRO A 91 4.94 -17.10 -6.38
CA PRO A 91 5.97 -16.95 -5.36
C PRO A 91 6.64 -15.59 -5.51
N GLU A 92 6.86 -14.94 -4.40
CA GLU A 92 7.43 -13.59 -4.39
C GLU A 92 8.79 -13.55 -5.10
N LEU A 93 9.60 -14.56 -4.88
CA LEU A 93 10.93 -14.60 -5.48
C LEU A 93 10.86 -14.60 -7.00
N SER A 94 9.91 -15.33 -7.57
CA SER A 94 9.75 -15.36 -9.02
C SER A 94 9.34 -14.00 -9.55
N VAL A 95 8.45 -13.31 -8.85
CA VAL A 95 8.00 -11.98 -9.25
C VAL A 95 9.17 -11.00 -9.20
N VAL A 96 9.97 -11.07 -8.15
CA VAL A 96 11.11 -10.18 -8.00
C VAL A 96 12.10 -10.37 -9.15
N ARG A 97 12.37 -11.60 -9.51
CA ARG A 97 13.28 -11.86 -10.62
C ARG A 97 12.77 -11.28 -11.92
N ALA A 98 11.48 -11.42 -12.17
CA ALA A 98 10.90 -10.92 -13.41
C ALA A 98 10.98 -9.40 -13.47
N VAL A 99 10.80 -8.74 -12.35
CA VAL A 99 10.79 -7.28 -12.29
C VAL A 99 12.19 -6.70 -12.32
N VAL A 100 13.11 -7.31 -11.59
CA VAL A 100 14.47 -6.77 -11.45
C VAL A 100 15.24 -6.87 -12.74
N LYS A 101 14.94 -7.85 -13.53
CA LYS A 101 15.60 -7.98 -14.82
C LYS A 101 15.04 -7.04 -15.84
#